data_6966b1c98e31d2c14a288a06f3e01a79
#
_entry.id   6966b1c98e31d2c14a288a06f3e01a79
#
_cell.length_a   1.000
_cell.length_b   1.000
_cell.length_c   1.000
_cell.angle_alpha   90.00
_cell.angle_beta   90.00
_cell.angle_gamma   90.00
#
_symmetry.space_group_name_H-M   'P 1'
#
loop_
_entity.id
_entity.type
_entity.pdbx_description
1 polymer ?
#
loop_
_entity_poly.entity_id
_entity_poly.type
_entity_poly.pdbx_seq_one_letter_code
_entity_poly.pdbx_strand_id
1 'polypeptide(L)'
;MDSLQATLNDTSLKAPISGRVLYRLAEPGEVLAAGGKALTLLDLSDMYMTIYLPTDKAGQVALGAEARIVLDALAEQAIPATVSFVAPKAQFTPREVETRSEREKLMFRIKLRADPAWLAAHRDLAKGGMPGVAYVRLDANAAWPAMLPAGGK
;
A
#
# COMPACT_ATOMS: atom_id res chain seq x y z
N MET A 1 -4.03 -33.15 -32.01
CA MET A 1 -3.54 -33.29 -30.63
C MET A 1 -3.36 -31.95 -29.93
N ASP A 2 -2.84 -30.91 -30.59
CA ASP A 2 -2.59 -29.61 -29.95
C ASP A 2 -3.86 -28.87 -29.48
N SER A 3 -5.00 -29.02 -30.20
CA SER A 3 -6.28 -28.40 -29.83
C SER A 3 -6.90 -29.01 -28.57
N LEU A 4 -6.75 -30.32 -28.38
CA LEU A 4 -7.23 -31.02 -27.17
C LEU A 4 -6.37 -30.64 -25.94
N GLN A 5 -5.05 -30.49 -26.14
CA GLN A 5 -4.15 -30.06 -25.09
C GLN A 5 -4.43 -28.59 -24.67
N ALA A 6 -4.72 -27.72 -25.64
CA ALA A 6 -5.13 -26.34 -25.36
C ALA A 6 -6.44 -26.29 -24.57
N THR A 7 -7.44 -27.11 -24.96
CA THR A 7 -8.72 -27.20 -24.24
C THR A 7 -8.54 -27.72 -22.81
N LEU A 8 -7.66 -28.71 -22.60
CA LEU A 8 -7.33 -29.21 -21.26
C LEU A 8 -6.62 -28.14 -20.41
N ASN A 9 -5.72 -27.37 -21.02
CA ASN A 9 -5.03 -26.27 -20.33
C ASN A 9 -6.02 -25.16 -19.92
N ASP A 10 -7.04 -24.90 -20.75
CA ASP A 10 -8.09 -23.92 -20.45
C ASP A 10 -8.99 -24.31 -19.28
N THR A 11 -9.00 -25.58 -18.90
CA THR A 11 -9.74 -26.07 -17.71
C THR A 11 -9.01 -25.80 -16.40
N SER A 12 -7.74 -25.41 -16.46
CA SER A 12 -6.91 -25.12 -15.28
C SER A 12 -6.57 -23.64 -15.21
N LEU A 13 -7.22 -22.90 -14.31
CA LEU A 13 -6.93 -21.51 -14.01
C LEU A 13 -5.70 -21.41 -13.10
N LYS A 14 -4.64 -20.81 -13.61
CA LYS A 14 -3.44 -20.51 -12.83
C LYS A 14 -3.46 -19.06 -12.35
N ALA A 15 -2.97 -18.82 -11.13
CA ALA A 15 -2.80 -17.48 -10.62
C ALA A 15 -1.79 -16.69 -11.47
N PRO A 16 -2.16 -15.52 -12.03
CA PRO A 16 -1.25 -14.71 -12.83
C PRO A 16 -0.21 -13.97 -11.97
N ILE A 17 -0.45 -13.86 -10.68
CA ILE A 17 0.41 -13.17 -9.71
C ILE A 17 0.60 -14.01 -8.46
N SER A 18 1.68 -13.74 -7.75
CA SER A 18 1.87 -14.25 -6.40
C SER A 18 1.13 -13.35 -5.42
N GLY A 19 0.24 -13.92 -4.63
CA GLY A 19 -0.57 -13.13 -3.71
C GLY A 19 -1.36 -14.00 -2.74
N ARG A 20 -2.23 -13.35 -1.99
CA ARG A 20 -3.15 -14.01 -1.06
C ARG A 20 -4.56 -14.02 -1.62
N VAL A 21 -5.26 -15.14 -1.46
CA VAL A 21 -6.68 -15.20 -1.78
C VAL A 21 -7.45 -14.33 -0.79
N LEU A 22 -8.10 -13.30 -1.31
CA LEU A 22 -8.91 -12.38 -0.52
C LEU A 22 -10.33 -12.92 -0.38
N TYR A 23 -10.93 -13.33 -1.50
CA TYR A 23 -12.26 -13.92 -1.56
C TYR A 23 -12.27 -15.13 -2.49
N ARG A 24 -12.95 -16.18 -2.05
CA ARG A 24 -13.36 -17.29 -2.90
C ARG A 24 -14.81 -17.07 -3.29
N LEU A 25 -15.05 -16.86 -4.57
CA LEU A 25 -16.35 -16.50 -5.11
C LEU A 25 -17.11 -17.70 -5.70
N ALA A 26 -16.38 -18.80 -5.97
CA ALA A 26 -16.93 -20.03 -6.50
C ALA A 26 -16.62 -21.21 -5.59
N GLU A 27 -17.60 -22.08 -5.40
CA GLU A 27 -17.46 -23.31 -4.62
C GLU A 27 -17.26 -24.53 -5.52
N PRO A 28 -16.62 -25.61 -5.03
CA PRO A 28 -16.51 -26.85 -5.77
C PRO A 28 -17.89 -27.39 -6.19
N GLY A 29 -18.04 -27.76 -7.46
CA GLY A 29 -19.30 -28.24 -8.02
C GLY A 29 -20.19 -27.13 -8.61
N GLU A 30 -19.81 -25.88 -8.49
CA GLU A 30 -20.53 -24.74 -9.06
C GLU A 30 -20.12 -24.51 -10.52
N VAL A 31 -21.10 -24.20 -11.36
CA VAL A 31 -20.88 -23.87 -12.77
C VAL A 31 -20.73 -22.35 -12.92
N LEU A 32 -19.57 -21.92 -13.38
CA LEU A 32 -19.31 -20.54 -13.69
C LEU A 32 -19.61 -20.24 -15.17
N ALA A 33 -20.32 -19.14 -15.38
CA ALA A 33 -20.50 -18.61 -16.74
C ALA A 33 -19.15 -18.12 -17.31
N ALA A 34 -19.05 -18.05 -18.63
CA ALA A 34 -17.88 -17.47 -19.30
C ALA A 34 -17.64 -16.02 -18.80
N GLY A 35 -16.41 -15.75 -18.32
CA GLY A 35 -16.07 -14.48 -17.69
C GLY A 35 -16.47 -14.35 -16.22
N GLY A 36 -17.02 -15.42 -15.61
CA GLY A 36 -17.32 -15.44 -14.18
C GLY A 36 -16.06 -15.39 -13.32
N LYS A 37 -16.16 -14.69 -12.18
CA LYS A 37 -15.05 -14.56 -11.23
C LYS A 37 -15.02 -15.73 -10.27
N ALA A 38 -13.90 -16.45 -10.21
CA ALA A 38 -13.70 -17.58 -9.29
C ALA A 38 -13.06 -17.15 -7.97
N LEU A 39 -12.02 -16.34 -8.04
CA LEU A 39 -11.21 -15.90 -6.90
C LEU A 39 -10.84 -14.43 -7.04
N THR A 40 -10.65 -13.78 -5.91
CA THR A 40 -9.98 -12.47 -5.84
C THR A 40 -8.63 -12.64 -5.17
N LEU A 41 -7.57 -12.25 -5.86
CA LEU A 41 -6.21 -12.27 -5.35
C LEU A 41 -5.76 -10.87 -4.95
N LEU A 42 -5.12 -10.77 -3.80
CA LEU A 42 -4.45 -9.56 -3.33
C LEU A 42 -2.94 -9.70 -3.56
N ASP A 43 -2.39 -8.80 -4.34
CA ASP A 43 -0.94 -8.71 -4.52
C ASP A 43 -0.30 -8.11 -3.27
N LEU A 44 0.51 -8.90 -2.57
CA LEU A 44 1.22 -8.47 -1.37
C LEU A 44 2.60 -7.87 -1.68
N SER A 45 3.03 -7.86 -2.92
CA SER A 45 4.31 -7.27 -3.32
C SER A 45 4.23 -5.77 -3.55
N ASP A 46 3.03 -5.22 -3.70
CA ASP A 46 2.79 -3.80 -3.96
C ASP A 46 1.83 -3.22 -2.92
N MET A 47 2.33 -3.02 -1.72
CA MET A 47 1.57 -2.41 -0.64
C MET A 47 2.01 -0.97 -0.40
N TYR A 48 1.04 -0.12 -0.12
CA TYR A 48 1.28 1.29 0.15
C TYR A 48 0.43 1.79 1.31
N MET A 49 0.89 2.84 1.95
CA MET A 49 0.13 3.60 2.93
C MET A 49 -0.15 5.00 2.37
N THR A 50 -1.38 5.44 2.50
CA THR A 50 -1.76 6.82 2.16
C THR A 50 -1.73 7.66 3.42
N ILE A 51 -1.00 8.76 3.37
CA ILE A 51 -0.93 9.76 4.45
C ILE A 51 -1.33 11.13 3.94
N TYR A 52 -1.66 12.01 4.88
CA TYR A 52 -2.00 13.40 4.60
C TYR A 52 -1.05 14.30 5.39
N LEU A 53 -0.35 15.19 4.67
CA LEU A 53 0.55 16.16 5.28
C LEU A 53 0.04 17.58 5.05
N PRO A 54 0.21 18.48 6.04
CA PRO A 54 -0.04 19.90 5.86
C PRO A 54 0.80 20.50 4.73
N THR A 55 0.32 21.56 4.12
CA THR A 55 0.96 22.22 2.96
C THR A 55 2.42 22.58 3.20
N ASP A 56 2.75 23.09 4.38
CA ASP A 56 4.11 23.49 4.77
C ASP A 56 5.08 22.30 4.78
N LYS A 57 4.62 21.14 5.22
CA LYS A 57 5.41 19.90 5.25
C LYS A 57 5.43 19.19 3.89
N ALA A 58 4.28 19.16 3.22
CA ALA A 58 4.17 18.52 1.91
C ALA A 58 5.09 19.16 0.85
N GLY A 59 5.30 20.48 0.92
CA GLY A 59 6.22 21.18 0.02
C GLY A 59 7.71 20.81 0.20
N GLN A 60 8.06 20.20 1.32
CA GLN A 60 9.43 19.73 1.62
C GLN A 60 9.64 18.25 1.25
N VAL A 61 8.57 17.52 0.98
CA VAL A 61 8.64 16.09 0.64
C VAL A 61 9.01 15.92 -0.83
N ALA A 62 10.11 15.24 -1.08
CA ALA A 62 10.52 14.86 -2.43
C ALA A 62 10.01 13.45 -2.79
N LEU A 63 9.75 13.23 -4.08
CA LEU A 63 9.52 11.87 -4.61
C LEU A 63 10.77 11.02 -4.38
N GLY A 64 10.58 9.79 -3.89
CA GLY A 64 11.69 8.91 -3.53
C GLY A 64 12.28 9.18 -2.15
N ALA A 65 11.74 10.15 -1.38
CA ALA A 65 12.17 10.38 0.00
C ALA A 65 11.96 9.13 0.85
N GLU A 66 12.90 8.89 1.77
CA GLU A 66 12.82 7.76 2.69
C GLU A 66 11.72 7.98 3.71
N ALA A 67 10.96 6.92 3.95
CA ALA A 67 9.90 6.91 4.95
C ALA A 67 9.94 5.62 5.76
N ARG A 68 9.32 5.63 6.91
CA ARG A 68 9.12 4.44 7.75
C ARG A 68 7.67 4.37 8.18
N ILE A 69 7.10 3.17 8.07
CA ILE A 69 5.74 2.88 8.48
C ILE A 69 5.80 2.00 9.72
N VAL A 70 5.15 2.43 10.77
CA VAL A 70 4.98 1.66 12.01
C VAL A 70 3.52 1.31 12.13
N LEU A 71 3.20 0.02 11.99
CA LEU A 71 1.85 -0.48 12.17
C LEU A 71 1.54 -0.68 13.65
N ASP A 72 0.32 -0.37 14.07
CA ASP A 72 -0.09 -0.55 15.47
C ASP A 72 0.03 -2.00 15.93
N ALA A 73 -0.20 -2.96 15.01
CA ALA A 73 -0.02 -4.38 15.28
C ALA A 73 1.46 -4.82 15.36
N LEU A 74 2.40 -4.02 14.86
CA LEU A 74 3.83 -4.29 14.76
C LEU A 74 4.64 -3.09 15.25
N ALA A 75 4.30 -2.57 16.42
CA ALA A 75 4.87 -1.34 16.98
C ALA A 75 6.40 -1.39 17.19
N GLU A 76 6.97 -2.59 17.27
CA GLU A 76 8.41 -2.81 17.46
C GLU A 76 9.19 -2.84 16.14
N GLN A 77 8.50 -2.82 14.99
CA GLN A 77 9.14 -2.90 13.68
C GLN A 77 8.74 -1.72 12.81
N ALA A 78 9.71 -1.03 12.26
CA ALA A 78 9.49 -0.03 11.24
C ALA A 78 9.66 -0.64 9.85
N ILE A 79 8.62 -0.50 9.02
CA ILE A 79 8.64 -0.97 7.65
C ILE A 79 9.33 0.12 6.80
N PRO A 80 10.43 -0.18 6.12
CA PRO A 80 11.03 0.77 5.22
C PRO A 80 10.09 1.05 4.05
N ALA A 81 9.97 2.32 3.70
CA ALA A 81 9.10 2.78 2.62
C ALA A 81 9.73 3.97 1.89
N THR A 82 9.20 4.27 0.73
CA THR A 82 9.59 5.44 -0.06
C THR A 82 8.36 6.19 -0.52
N VAL A 83 8.50 7.51 -0.68
CA VAL A 83 7.45 8.36 -1.23
C VAL A 83 7.31 8.05 -2.72
N SER A 84 6.20 7.45 -3.11
CA SER A 84 5.91 7.07 -4.50
C SER A 84 5.04 8.07 -5.24
N PHE A 85 4.25 8.85 -4.51
CA PHE A 85 3.33 9.81 -5.11
C PHE A 85 3.05 10.96 -4.13
N VAL A 86 3.05 12.17 -4.67
CA VAL A 86 2.60 13.38 -3.99
C VAL A 86 1.50 13.99 -4.84
N ALA A 87 0.32 14.22 -4.27
CA ALA A 87 -0.79 14.80 -5.01
C ALA A 87 -0.44 16.22 -5.50
N PRO A 88 -0.70 16.56 -6.76
CA PRO A 88 -0.37 17.88 -7.30
C PRO A 88 -1.26 19.01 -6.76
N LYS A 89 -2.37 18.65 -6.12
CA LYS A 89 -3.32 19.59 -5.52
C LYS A 89 -3.62 19.19 -4.09
N ALA A 90 -3.72 20.19 -3.23
CA ALA A 90 -4.24 20.00 -1.89
C ALA A 90 -5.69 19.50 -1.96
N GLN A 91 -6.01 18.54 -1.12
CA GLN A 91 -7.36 18.03 -0.98
C GLN A 91 -7.97 18.60 0.30
N PHE A 92 -9.18 19.13 0.19
CA PHE A 92 -9.98 19.41 1.37
C PHE A 92 -10.46 18.08 1.95
N THR A 93 -10.30 17.89 3.24
CA THR A 93 -11.20 16.98 3.94
C THR A 93 -12.63 17.55 3.77
N PRO A 94 -13.62 16.74 3.37
CA PRO A 94 -14.94 17.24 2.95
C PRO A 94 -15.72 17.81 4.14
N ARG A 95 -15.46 19.04 4.50
CA ARG A 95 -16.32 19.93 5.30
C ARG A 95 -16.02 21.35 4.86
N GLU A 96 -16.97 21.89 4.14
CA GLU A 96 -16.97 23.26 3.66
C GLU A 96 -16.83 24.25 4.80
N VAL A 97 -15.86 25.11 4.76
CA VAL A 97 -15.98 26.55 5.12
C VAL A 97 -14.73 27.33 4.69
N GLU A 98 -14.93 28.46 4.04
CA GLU A 98 -13.89 29.34 3.50
C GLU A 98 -13.37 30.35 4.53
N THR A 99 -12.68 29.91 5.57
CA THR A 99 -11.99 30.85 6.47
C THR A 99 -10.46 30.72 6.35
N ARG A 100 -9.74 31.78 6.71
CA ARG A 100 -8.27 31.84 6.65
C ARG A 100 -7.61 30.70 7.43
N SER A 101 -8.25 30.28 8.55
CA SER A 101 -7.82 29.14 9.37
C SER A 101 -8.05 27.78 8.70
N GLU A 102 -8.85 27.72 7.65
CA GLU A 102 -9.12 26.45 6.92
C GLU A 102 -8.18 26.24 5.75
N ARG A 103 -7.55 27.29 5.21
CA ARG A 103 -6.44 27.14 4.25
C ARG A 103 -5.22 26.50 4.91
N GLU A 104 -5.05 26.67 6.22
CA GLU A 104 -4.00 26.01 7.00
C GLU A 104 -4.30 24.50 7.22
N LYS A 105 -5.53 24.07 6.95
CA LYS A 105 -5.95 22.68 7.02
C LYS A 105 -5.89 21.96 5.66
N LEU A 106 -5.37 22.60 4.63
CA LEU A 106 -5.14 21.94 3.35
C LEU A 106 -4.10 20.85 3.52
N MET A 107 -4.51 19.62 3.22
CA MET A 107 -3.68 18.44 3.33
C MET A 107 -3.36 17.90 1.94
N PHE A 108 -2.12 17.58 1.71
CA PHE A 108 -1.68 16.85 0.52
C PHE A 108 -1.68 15.35 0.78
N ARG A 109 -2.29 14.62 -0.15
CA ARG A 109 -2.26 13.16 -0.12
C ARG A 109 -0.92 12.68 -0.65
N ILE A 110 -0.25 11.85 0.14
CA ILE A 110 1.04 11.26 -0.18
C ILE A 110 0.90 9.74 -0.06
N LYS A 111 1.41 9.02 -1.06
CA LYS A 111 1.51 7.56 -1.01
C LYS A 111 2.93 7.16 -0.68
N LEU A 112 3.06 6.33 0.33
CA LEU A 112 4.29 5.68 0.74
C LEU A 112 4.22 4.23 0.29
N ARG A 113 5.13 3.82 -0.58
CA ARG A 113 5.24 2.44 -1.01
C ARG A 113 6.17 1.69 -0.08
N ALA A 114 5.68 0.60 0.51
CA ALA A 114 6.49 -0.26 1.33
C ALA A 114 7.58 -0.96 0.48
N ASP A 115 8.74 -1.21 1.09
CA ASP A 115 9.84 -1.89 0.40
C ASP A 115 9.41 -3.31 -0.03
N PRO A 116 9.46 -3.64 -1.31
CA PRO A 116 9.11 -4.98 -1.81
C PRO A 116 9.97 -6.09 -1.20
N ALA A 117 11.24 -5.84 -0.93
CA ALA A 117 12.14 -6.81 -0.30
C ALA A 117 11.70 -7.12 1.13
N TRP A 118 11.30 -6.12 1.90
CA TRP A 118 10.76 -6.31 3.24
C TRP A 118 9.44 -7.09 3.22
N LEU A 119 8.55 -6.75 2.30
CA LEU A 119 7.27 -7.45 2.11
C LEU A 119 7.46 -8.91 1.73
N ALA A 120 8.43 -9.21 0.88
CA ALA A 120 8.76 -10.58 0.49
C ALA A 120 9.26 -11.41 1.66
N ALA A 121 10.04 -10.82 2.57
CA ALA A 121 10.54 -11.46 3.77
C ALA A 121 9.47 -11.64 4.87
N HIS A 122 8.44 -10.80 4.88
CA HIS A 122 7.42 -10.75 5.94
C HIS A 122 5.99 -10.94 5.42
N ARG A 123 5.81 -11.87 4.48
CA ARG A 123 4.51 -12.13 3.82
C ARG A 123 3.37 -12.43 4.79
N ASP A 124 3.67 -13.08 5.90
CA ASP A 124 2.67 -13.45 6.90
C ASP A 124 2.16 -12.24 7.69
N LEU A 125 2.99 -11.23 7.82
CA LEU A 125 2.68 -9.99 8.53
C LEU A 125 2.03 -8.93 7.62
N ALA A 126 2.23 -9.04 6.30
CA ALA A 126 1.65 -8.12 5.33
C ALA A 126 0.14 -8.35 5.18
N LYS A 127 -0.64 -7.45 5.72
CA LYS A 127 -2.11 -7.43 5.62
C LYS A 127 -2.57 -6.04 5.24
N GLY A 128 -3.52 -5.97 4.32
CA GLY A 128 -4.18 -4.70 3.98
C GLY A 128 -5.11 -4.22 5.09
N GLY A 129 -5.33 -2.92 5.15
CA GLY A 129 -6.28 -2.31 6.08
C GLY A 129 -5.80 -2.17 7.52
N MET A 130 -4.53 -2.38 7.80
CA MET A 130 -3.97 -2.18 9.13
C MET A 130 -3.70 -0.69 9.40
N PRO A 131 -4.12 -0.16 10.55
CA PRO A 131 -3.80 1.20 10.96
C PRO A 131 -2.33 1.29 11.40
N GLY A 132 -1.76 2.48 11.26
CA GLY A 132 -0.40 2.74 11.67
C GLY A 132 -0.01 4.20 11.52
N VAL A 133 1.22 4.51 11.89
CA VAL A 133 1.80 5.84 11.77
C VAL A 133 2.96 5.78 10.78
N ALA A 134 3.04 6.79 9.92
CA ALA A 134 4.13 6.92 8.99
C ALA A 134 5.01 8.13 9.35
N TYR A 135 6.31 7.94 9.22
CA TYR A 135 7.32 8.97 9.40
C TYR A 135 8.02 9.20 8.07
N VAL A 136 8.02 10.41 7.58
CA VAL A 136 8.67 10.80 6.33
C VAL A 136 9.87 11.67 6.64
N ARG A 137 11.00 11.34 6.06
CA ARG A 137 12.21 12.17 6.17
C ARG A 137 12.08 13.36 5.23
N LEU A 138 11.99 14.54 5.79
CA LEU A 138 11.92 15.80 5.01
C LEU A 138 13.30 16.26 4.54
N ASP A 139 14.33 15.99 5.33
CA ASP A 139 15.74 16.29 5.01
C ASP A 139 16.52 14.98 4.91
N ALA A 140 17.18 14.76 3.79
CA ALA A 140 18.00 13.57 3.54
C ALA A 140 19.12 13.38 4.56
N ASN A 141 19.60 14.46 5.17
CA ASN A 141 20.66 14.44 6.19
C ASN A 141 20.14 14.29 7.62
N ALA A 142 18.83 14.39 7.83
CA ALA A 142 18.25 14.27 9.16
C ALA A 142 18.36 12.83 9.69
N ALA A 143 18.80 12.68 10.93
CA ALA A 143 18.80 11.40 11.60
C ALA A 143 17.37 10.99 11.99
N TRP A 144 17.10 9.69 11.98
CA TRP A 144 15.84 9.16 12.49
C TRP A 144 15.80 9.32 14.02
N PRO A 145 14.65 9.68 14.60
CA PRO A 145 14.49 9.72 16.04
C PRO A 145 14.80 8.35 16.68
N ALA A 146 15.49 8.37 17.80
CA ALA A 146 15.88 7.16 18.52
C ALA A 146 14.69 6.30 19.02
N MET A 147 13.50 6.92 19.12
CA MET A 147 12.26 6.24 19.49
C MET A 147 11.66 5.38 18.37
N LEU A 148 12.13 5.55 17.13
CA LEU A 148 11.69 4.69 16.04
C LEU A 148 12.46 3.37 16.10
N PRO A 149 11.74 2.23 16.04
CA PRO A 149 12.41 0.96 15.94
C PRO A 149 13.29 0.93 14.69
N ALA A 150 14.47 0.34 14.82
CA ALA A 150 15.37 0.19 13.69
C ALA A 150 14.62 -0.57 12.58
N GLY A 151 14.60 0.01 11.38
CA GLY A 151 14.04 -0.68 10.23
C GLY A 151 14.71 -2.04 10.11
N GLY A 152 13.91 -3.11 10.11
CA GLY A 152 14.44 -4.47 9.97
C GLY A 152 15.30 -4.57 8.70
N LYS A 153 16.49 -5.13 8.85
CA LYS A 153 17.33 -5.54 7.74
C LYS A 153 16.71 -6.74 7.05
#